data_751a57040a0c448cc9dfd5e812f729d9
#
_entry.id   751a57040a0c448cc9dfd5e812f729d9
#
_cell.length_a   1.000
_cell.length_b   1.000
_cell.length_c   1.000
_cell.angle_alpha   90.00
_cell.angle_beta   90.00
_cell.angle_gamma   90.00
#
_symmetry.space_group_name_H-M   'P 1'
#
loop_
_entity.id
_entity.type
_entity.pdbx_description
1 polymer ?
#
loop_
_entity_poly.entity_id
_entity_poly.type
_entity_poly.pdbx_seq_one_letter_code
_entity_poly.pdbx_strand_id
1 'polypeptide(L)'
;MKILLIFILYLISGPVDCSDVIGYSGGSVTMISNINWYTSNSKYICKVKENDCIDIIRAETKRHQTQEGRFFLYSNTNNLFLVLIRKLKPQDAGTYRFGLENQSNATVNLKVVNDSYCAGTKLKTAYVGQNITITCNYPGEYERNIKYVTKLDDDMNIARVLDTETKFQNGRFSISDDKSAKVLRVNLSDVREADGVFYLFGVWNKDGSVGYYSYCTEIQLHVTDTIGLSTSIQPTTTTGTDMTTSAALTETPFAVCFSSSAIIISVCVCVALLLIGGFALMIYKLRHKRTQDYTPSSKCKDNKPVSYF
;
A
#
# COMPACT_ATOMS: atom_id res chain seq x y z
N MET A 1 -24.65 -11.90 -28.95
CA MET A 1 -25.12 -10.74 -28.16
C MET A 1 -24.84 -10.87 -26.65
N LYS A 2 -25.25 -11.95 -25.97
CA LYS A 2 -25.01 -12.11 -24.50
C LYS A 2 -23.51 -12.04 -24.11
N ILE A 3 -22.62 -12.66 -24.87
CA ILE A 3 -21.15 -12.64 -24.60
C ILE A 3 -20.57 -11.25 -24.78
N LEU A 4 -21.00 -10.50 -25.78
CA LEU A 4 -20.57 -9.11 -26.01
C LEU A 4 -21.01 -8.19 -24.85
N LEU A 5 -22.23 -8.39 -24.33
CA LEU A 5 -22.78 -7.64 -23.22
C LEU A 5 -22.01 -7.92 -21.90
N ILE A 6 -21.63 -9.18 -21.64
CA ILE A 6 -20.78 -9.57 -20.51
C ILE A 6 -19.39 -8.94 -20.66
N PHE A 7 -18.83 -8.91 -21.89
CA PHE A 7 -17.53 -8.28 -22.16
C PHE A 7 -17.57 -6.77 -21.98
N ILE A 8 -18.66 -6.11 -22.39
CA ILE A 8 -18.87 -4.67 -22.17
C ILE A 8 -19.06 -4.36 -20.68
N LEU A 9 -19.80 -5.19 -19.94
CA LEU A 9 -19.93 -5.07 -18.49
C LEU A 9 -18.59 -5.26 -17.76
N TYR A 10 -17.73 -6.15 -18.26
CA TYR A 10 -16.38 -6.36 -17.73
C TYR A 10 -15.43 -5.18 -18.04
N LEU A 11 -15.61 -4.52 -19.17
CA LEU A 11 -14.84 -3.32 -19.55
C LEU A 11 -15.33 -2.06 -18.82
N ILE A 12 -16.59 -2.01 -18.39
CA ILE A 12 -17.18 -0.88 -17.65
C ILE A 12 -16.89 -0.98 -16.15
N SER A 13 -16.71 -2.19 -15.60
CA SER A 13 -16.11 -2.37 -14.29
C SER A 13 -14.62 -2.08 -14.43
N GLY A 14 -14.25 -0.80 -14.42
CA GLY A 14 -12.85 -0.36 -14.43
C GLY A 14 -12.05 -1.12 -13.38
N PRO A 15 -10.74 -1.32 -13.58
CA PRO A 15 -9.89 -1.98 -12.60
C PRO A 15 -10.06 -1.25 -11.28
N VAL A 16 -10.41 -1.98 -10.22
CA VAL A 16 -10.32 -1.44 -8.87
C VAL A 16 -8.85 -1.11 -8.68
N ASP A 17 -8.51 0.17 -8.67
CA ASP A 17 -7.14 0.64 -8.45
C ASP A 17 -6.76 0.29 -7.01
N CYS A 18 -6.04 -0.82 -6.86
CA CYS A 18 -5.59 -1.35 -5.58
C CYS A 18 -4.09 -1.14 -5.47
N SER A 19 -3.69 -0.24 -4.57
CA SER A 19 -2.29 0.07 -4.32
C SER A 19 -1.68 -0.91 -3.32
N ASP A 20 -0.49 -1.43 -3.62
CA ASP A 20 0.28 -2.25 -2.69
C ASP A 20 1.00 -1.35 -1.67
N VAL A 21 0.83 -1.68 -0.39
CA VAL A 21 1.44 -0.97 0.74
C VAL A 21 2.25 -1.97 1.55
N ILE A 22 3.52 -1.66 1.79
CA ILE A 22 4.41 -2.50 2.57
C ILE A 22 4.62 -1.86 3.94
N GLY A 23 4.33 -2.62 5.00
CA GLY A 23 4.65 -2.29 6.37
C GLY A 23 5.46 -3.38 7.04
N TYR A 24 6.08 -3.07 8.17
CA TYR A 24 6.90 -4.01 8.93
C TYR A 24 6.24 -4.37 10.25
N SER A 25 6.33 -5.63 10.63
CA SER A 25 5.82 -6.13 11.92
C SER A 25 6.46 -5.35 13.08
N GLY A 26 5.63 -4.83 13.99
CA GLY A 26 6.04 -3.93 15.06
C GLY A 26 6.21 -2.46 14.66
N GLY A 27 6.37 -2.16 13.37
CA GLY A 27 6.46 -0.81 12.81
C GLY A 27 5.09 -0.16 12.61
N SER A 28 5.05 0.87 11.78
CA SER A 28 3.83 1.63 11.48
C SER A 28 3.77 2.00 10.00
N VAL A 29 2.59 2.28 9.49
CA VAL A 29 2.40 2.76 8.12
C VAL A 29 1.45 3.94 8.10
N THR A 30 1.80 4.98 7.34
CA THR A 30 0.89 6.09 7.03
C THR A 30 0.57 6.08 5.55
N MET A 31 -0.68 5.89 5.19
CA MET A 31 -1.18 5.94 3.82
C MET A 31 -1.80 7.29 3.54
N ILE A 32 -1.53 7.87 2.38
CA ILE A 32 -1.98 9.19 1.95
C ILE A 32 -2.73 9.04 0.63
N SER A 33 -4.00 9.40 0.63
CA SER A 33 -4.80 9.46 -0.59
C SER A 33 -4.93 10.90 -1.09
N ASN A 34 -5.41 11.06 -2.32
CA ASN A 34 -5.79 12.35 -2.88
C ASN A 34 -7.22 12.77 -2.52
N ILE A 35 -7.87 12.08 -1.58
CA ILE A 35 -9.23 12.36 -1.13
C ILE A 35 -9.19 13.59 -0.22
N ASN A 36 -10.10 14.55 -0.44
CA ASN A 36 -10.21 15.73 0.42
C ASN A 36 -10.95 15.37 1.72
N TRP A 37 -10.35 15.69 2.87
CA TRP A 37 -10.91 15.42 4.20
C TRP A 37 -12.15 16.26 4.52
N TYR A 38 -12.17 17.55 4.10
CA TYR A 38 -13.23 18.49 4.47
C TYR A 38 -14.48 18.34 3.61
N THR A 39 -15.21 17.26 3.87
CA THR A 39 -16.54 17.03 3.34
C THR A 39 -17.49 16.70 4.50
N SER A 40 -18.80 16.85 4.26
CA SER A 40 -19.83 16.48 5.25
C SER A 40 -20.01 14.98 5.41
N ASN A 41 -19.41 14.18 4.53
CA ASN A 41 -19.59 12.73 4.51
C ASN A 41 -18.84 12.05 5.66
N SER A 42 -19.39 10.94 6.12
CA SER A 42 -18.71 10.05 7.09
C SER A 42 -17.38 9.56 6.55
N LYS A 43 -16.38 9.54 7.42
CA LYS A 43 -15.03 9.02 7.16
C LYS A 43 -14.98 7.57 7.63
N TYR A 44 -14.35 6.71 6.85
CA TYR A 44 -14.25 5.31 7.24
C TYR A 44 -12.93 4.66 6.82
N ILE A 45 -12.59 3.61 7.54
CA ILE A 45 -11.68 2.55 7.11
C ILE A 45 -12.30 1.21 7.48
N CYS A 46 -12.25 0.26 6.56
CA CYS A 46 -12.72 -1.10 6.76
C CYS A 46 -11.73 -2.11 6.20
N LYS A 47 -11.70 -3.30 6.77
CA LYS A 47 -10.95 -4.44 6.24
C LYS A 47 -11.85 -5.27 5.34
N VAL A 48 -11.42 -5.45 4.08
CA VAL A 48 -12.18 -6.23 3.09
C VAL A 48 -11.99 -7.72 3.38
N LYS A 49 -13.10 -8.44 3.54
CA LYS A 49 -13.13 -9.89 3.66
C LYS A 49 -14.18 -10.44 2.70
N GLU A 50 -13.74 -11.29 1.77
CA GLU A 50 -14.60 -11.85 0.72
C GLU A 50 -15.33 -10.73 -0.05
N ASN A 51 -16.66 -10.58 0.17
CA ASN A 51 -17.48 -9.55 -0.47
C ASN A 51 -17.86 -8.40 0.47
N ASP A 52 -17.49 -8.50 1.75
CA ASP A 52 -17.85 -7.52 2.79
C ASP A 52 -16.67 -6.63 3.19
N CYS A 53 -16.99 -5.44 3.68
CA CYS A 53 -16.01 -4.53 4.27
C CYS A 53 -16.35 -4.34 5.75
N ILE A 54 -15.55 -4.94 6.63
CA ILE A 54 -15.76 -4.88 8.07
C ILE A 54 -15.18 -3.56 8.57
N ASP A 55 -16.04 -2.69 9.07
CA ASP A 55 -15.63 -1.39 9.59
C ASP A 55 -14.66 -1.53 10.76
N ILE A 56 -13.59 -0.73 10.70
CA ILE A 56 -12.67 -0.51 11.81
C ILE A 56 -12.97 0.85 12.43
N ILE A 57 -13.09 1.89 11.59
CA ILE A 57 -13.56 3.21 11.99
C ILE A 57 -14.64 3.62 11.00
N ARG A 58 -15.76 4.12 11.53
CA ARG A 58 -16.77 4.85 10.77
C ARG A 58 -17.24 6.01 11.63
N ALA A 59 -16.97 7.23 11.19
CA ALA A 59 -17.21 8.42 11.99
C ALA A 59 -17.75 9.59 11.16
N GLU A 60 -18.82 10.19 11.63
CA GLU A 60 -19.28 11.50 11.21
C GLU A 60 -18.50 12.56 12.00
N THR A 61 -17.36 12.98 11.49
CA THR A 61 -16.52 13.93 12.21
C THR A 61 -16.14 15.12 11.34
N LYS A 62 -16.26 16.30 11.96
CA LYS A 62 -15.63 17.54 11.45
C LYS A 62 -14.25 17.76 12.06
N ARG A 63 -13.86 16.94 13.04
CA ARG A 63 -12.53 17.00 13.65
C ARG A 63 -11.46 16.58 12.65
N HIS A 64 -10.25 17.08 12.83
CA HIS A 64 -9.09 16.76 12.00
C HIS A 64 -8.63 15.31 12.13
N GLN A 65 -9.13 14.60 13.15
CA GLN A 65 -8.74 13.21 13.40
C GLN A 65 -9.84 12.42 14.12
N THR A 66 -9.76 11.10 13.95
CA THR A 66 -10.50 10.10 14.73
C THR A 66 -9.65 8.85 14.88
N GLN A 67 -9.85 8.09 15.94
CA GLN A 67 -9.02 6.95 16.31
C GLN A 67 -9.88 5.80 16.83
N GLU A 68 -9.47 4.57 16.49
CA GLU A 68 -9.92 3.34 17.10
C GLU A 68 -8.72 2.40 17.30
N GLY A 69 -8.32 2.17 18.55
CA GLY A 69 -7.17 1.37 18.90
C GLY A 69 -5.87 1.86 18.24
N ARG A 70 -5.33 1.08 17.29
CA ARG A 70 -4.08 1.38 16.57
C ARG A 70 -4.29 2.07 15.22
N PHE A 71 -5.53 2.30 14.83
CA PHE A 71 -5.92 2.91 13.57
C PHE A 71 -6.32 4.37 13.79
N PHE A 72 -5.83 5.24 12.94
CA PHE A 72 -6.07 6.67 12.97
C PHE A 72 -6.46 7.15 11.60
N LEU A 73 -7.55 7.92 11.52
CA LEU A 73 -7.91 8.70 10.35
C LEU A 73 -7.67 10.16 10.68
N TYR A 74 -6.97 10.87 9.81
CA TYR A 74 -6.66 12.28 10.03
C TYR A 74 -6.45 13.04 8.72
N SER A 75 -6.41 14.37 8.79
CA SER A 75 -6.06 15.24 7.67
C SER A 75 -4.70 15.90 7.89
N ASN A 76 -3.94 16.07 6.82
CA ASN A 76 -2.74 16.89 6.83
C ASN A 76 -3.07 18.37 6.54
N THR A 77 -2.03 19.21 6.50
CA THR A 77 -2.13 20.65 6.19
C THR A 77 -2.69 20.94 4.79
N ASN A 78 -2.64 19.97 3.87
CA ASN A 78 -3.22 20.06 2.53
C ASN A 78 -4.63 19.49 2.45
N ASN A 79 -5.24 19.18 3.59
CA ASN A 79 -6.57 18.60 3.71
C ASN A 79 -6.74 17.23 3.03
N LEU A 80 -5.65 16.50 2.86
CA LEU A 80 -5.70 15.15 2.32
C LEU A 80 -6.10 14.14 3.40
N PHE A 81 -6.80 13.09 2.99
CA PHE A 81 -7.20 11.99 3.85
C PHE A 81 -6.04 11.05 4.09
N LEU A 82 -5.69 10.85 5.36
CA LEU A 82 -4.60 9.98 5.79
C LEU A 82 -5.09 8.90 6.74
N VAL A 83 -4.44 7.75 6.63
CA VAL A 83 -4.61 6.60 7.53
C VAL A 83 -3.27 6.25 8.14
N LEU A 84 -3.18 6.24 9.46
CA LEU A 84 -2.03 5.70 10.19
C LEU A 84 -2.44 4.40 10.87
N ILE A 85 -1.66 3.34 10.68
CA ILE A 85 -1.77 2.09 11.43
C ILE A 85 -0.47 1.91 12.21
N ARG A 86 -0.56 1.91 13.53
CA ARG A 86 0.60 1.78 14.42
C ARG A 86 0.79 0.35 14.91
N LYS A 87 2.03 -0.01 15.24
CA LYS A 87 2.40 -1.29 15.85
C LYS A 87 1.80 -2.45 15.05
N LEU A 88 2.14 -2.49 13.77
CA LEU A 88 1.65 -3.49 12.82
C LEU A 88 1.91 -4.90 13.32
N LYS A 89 0.95 -5.78 13.11
CA LYS A 89 1.01 -7.20 13.40
C LYS A 89 0.85 -7.99 12.10
N PRO A 90 1.38 -9.23 11.99
CA PRO A 90 1.18 -10.06 10.80
C PRO A 90 -0.29 -10.20 10.39
N GLN A 91 -1.21 -10.23 11.36
CA GLN A 91 -2.67 -10.34 11.13
C GLN A 91 -3.29 -9.08 10.52
N ASP A 92 -2.56 -7.95 10.52
CA ASP A 92 -3.04 -6.72 9.87
C ASP A 92 -2.90 -6.81 8.34
N ALA A 93 -2.12 -7.74 7.81
CA ALA A 93 -2.04 -7.97 6.37
C ALA A 93 -3.42 -8.20 5.75
N GLY A 94 -3.62 -7.70 4.54
CA GLY A 94 -4.87 -7.85 3.79
C GLY A 94 -5.33 -6.56 3.11
N THR A 95 -6.51 -6.62 2.52
CA THR A 95 -7.08 -5.51 1.77
C THR A 95 -7.88 -4.59 2.67
N TYR A 96 -7.63 -3.28 2.54
CA TYR A 96 -8.36 -2.22 3.23
C TYR A 96 -8.97 -1.27 2.24
N ARG A 97 -10.12 -0.71 2.61
CA ARG A 97 -10.76 0.39 1.89
C ARG A 97 -10.97 1.54 2.86
N PHE A 98 -10.63 2.75 2.46
CA PHE A 98 -10.81 3.94 3.28
C PHE A 98 -11.18 5.16 2.44
N GLY A 99 -11.86 6.11 3.05
CA GLY A 99 -12.30 7.33 2.36
C GLY A 99 -13.57 7.92 2.93
N LEU A 100 -14.36 8.47 2.03
CA LEU A 100 -15.62 9.16 2.31
C LEU A 100 -16.80 8.31 1.86
N GLU A 101 -17.77 8.13 2.75
CA GLU A 101 -18.96 7.37 2.44
C GLU A 101 -19.72 7.97 1.25
N ASN A 102 -20.16 7.11 0.32
CA ASN A 102 -20.89 7.46 -0.90
C ASN A 102 -20.20 8.47 -1.84
N GLN A 103 -18.89 8.68 -1.68
CA GLN A 103 -18.12 9.56 -2.56
C GLN A 103 -16.88 8.84 -3.10
N SER A 104 -15.74 9.14 -2.54
CA SER A 104 -14.44 8.68 -2.99
C SER A 104 -13.78 7.77 -1.95
N ASN A 105 -13.17 6.72 -2.43
CA ASN A 105 -12.40 5.81 -1.57
C ASN A 105 -11.11 5.38 -2.29
N ALA A 106 -10.18 4.89 -1.48
CA ALA A 106 -8.97 4.22 -1.94
C ALA A 106 -8.97 2.78 -1.40
N THR A 107 -8.49 1.86 -2.22
CA THR A 107 -8.31 0.46 -1.83
C THR A 107 -6.84 0.14 -1.84
N VAL A 108 -6.35 -0.49 -0.77
CA VAL A 108 -4.95 -0.85 -0.60
C VAL A 108 -4.84 -2.31 -0.16
N ASN A 109 -3.76 -2.95 -0.59
CA ASN A 109 -3.36 -4.27 -0.12
C ASN A 109 -2.14 -4.10 0.80
N LEU A 110 -2.38 -4.17 2.11
CA LEU A 110 -1.32 -4.06 3.11
C LEU A 110 -0.59 -5.40 3.24
N LYS A 111 0.70 -5.39 2.94
CA LYS A 111 1.62 -6.49 3.19
C LYS A 111 2.40 -6.18 4.47
N VAL A 112 2.42 -7.10 5.43
CA VAL A 112 3.18 -6.97 6.66
C VAL A 112 4.35 -7.94 6.63
N VAL A 113 5.56 -7.40 6.56
CA VAL A 113 6.80 -8.15 6.42
C VAL A 113 7.51 -8.21 7.78
N ASN A 114 8.14 -9.34 8.08
CA ASN A 114 9.07 -9.46 9.20
C ASN A 114 10.48 -9.15 8.70
N ASP A 115 11.15 -8.18 9.36
CA ASP A 115 12.52 -7.82 9.06
C ASP A 115 13.29 -7.60 10.36
N SER A 116 14.49 -8.16 10.47
CA SER A 116 15.30 -8.09 11.67
C SER A 116 15.82 -6.68 12.00
N TYR A 117 15.87 -5.79 11.01
CA TYR A 117 16.24 -4.39 11.22
C TYR A 117 15.09 -3.55 11.78
N CYS A 118 13.85 -4.01 11.59
CA CYS A 118 12.64 -3.32 12.05
C CYS A 118 12.27 -3.78 13.47
N ALA A 119 12.68 -3.00 14.45
CA ALA A 119 12.60 -3.40 15.87
C ALA A 119 11.32 -2.92 16.60
N GLY A 120 10.35 -2.36 15.86
CA GLY A 120 9.12 -1.82 16.46
C GLY A 120 9.37 -0.59 17.35
N THR A 121 8.61 -0.49 18.47
CA THR A 121 8.72 0.65 19.39
C THR A 121 9.85 0.43 20.38
N LYS A 122 10.75 1.43 20.51
CA LYS A 122 11.83 1.48 21.49
C LYS A 122 11.64 2.67 22.44
N LEU A 123 11.99 2.49 23.70
CA LEU A 123 12.05 3.58 24.67
C LEU A 123 13.47 4.15 24.73
N LYS A 124 13.59 5.46 24.65
CA LYS A 124 14.84 6.21 24.86
C LYS A 124 14.61 7.23 25.95
N THR A 125 15.42 7.20 27.00
CA THR A 125 15.39 8.23 28.05
C THR A 125 16.47 9.27 27.79
N ALA A 126 16.16 10.53 28.05
CA ALA A 126 17.07 11.66 27.98
C ALA A 126 16.78 12.67 29.11
N TYR A 127 17.75 13.53 29.41
CA TYR A 127 17.61 14.59 30.40
C TYR A 127 17.53 15.94 29.70
N VAL A 128 16.81 16.86 30.30
CA VAL A 128 16.76 18.26 29.83
C VAL A 128 18.18 18.82 29.69
N GLY A 129 18.46 19.48 28.55
CA GLY A 129 19.78 20.05 28.23
C GLY A 129 20.78 19.03 27.65
N GLN A 130 20.47 17.72 27.64
CA GLN A 130 21.36 16.71 27.12
C GLN A 130 21.41 16.73 25.56
N ASN A 131 22.57 16.34 25.03
CA ASN A 131 22.70 16.02 23.62
C ASN A 131 22.58 14.49 23.43
N ILE A 132 21.71 14.04 22.56
CA ILE A 132 21.48 12.61 22.32
C ILE A 132 21.60 12.26 20.84
N THR A 133 21.99 11.01 20.59
CA THR A 133 21.93 10.40 19.26
C THR A 133 20.95 9.23 19.31
N ILE A 134 20.00 9.22 18.38
CA ILE A 134 19.09 8.12 18.14
C ILE A 134 19.60 7.38 16.89
N THR A 135 19.77 6.09 17.01
CA THR A 135 20.29 5.24 15.93
C THR A 135 19.21 4.21 15.54
N CYS A 136 18.90 4.16 14.24
CA CYS A 136 17.94 3.24 13.69
C CYS A 136 18.54 2.51 12.48
N ASN A 137 18.44 1.19 12.47
CA ASN A 137 18.76 0.40 11.30
C ASN A 137 17.56 0.40 10.34
N TYR A 138 17.81 0.13 9.07
CA TYR A 138 16.76 0.01 8.06
C TYR A 138 17.05 -1.14 7.09
N PRO A 139 16.01 -1.74 6.46
CA PRO A 139 16.16 -2.81 5.48
C PRO A 139 17.03 -2.38 4.28
N GLY A 140 17.84 -3.30 3.76
CA GLY A 140 18.79 -3.02 2.69
C GLY A 140 18.16 -2.53 1.39
N GLU A 141 16.92 -2.90 1.13
CA GLU A 141 16.15 -2.43 -0.02
C GLU A 141 15.95 -0.91 -0.02
N TYR A 142 15.99 -0.27 1.14
CA TYR A 142 15.82 1.19 1.29
C TYR A 142 17.12 2.00 1.25
N GLU A 143 18.26 1.39 0.95
CA GLU A 143 19.56 2.09 0.89
C GLU A 143 19.50 3.35 0.02
N ARG A 144 18.82 3.29 -1.12
CA ARG A 144 18.69 4.40 -2.08
C ARG A 144 17.52 5.34 -1.80
N ASN A 145 16.58 4.95 -0.95
CA ASN A 145 15.41 5.77 -0.62
C ASN A 145 15.78 6.93 0.30
N ILE A 146 15.02 8.02 0.20
CA ILE A 146 15.06 9.10 1.17
C ILE A 146 14.46 8.60 2.48
N LYS A 147 15.18 8.81 3.58
CA LYS A 147 14.71 8.47 4.92
C LYS A 147 14.09 9.70 5.55
N TYR A 148 13.01 9.47 6.27
CA TYR A 148 12.22 10.50 6.93
C TYR A 148 12.16 10.25 8.43
N VAL A 149 12.22 11.34 9.18
CA VAL A 149 11.93 11.36 10.61
C VAL A 149 10.69 12.19 10.83
N THR A 150 9.69 11.57 11.38
CA THR A 150 8.37 12.16 11.63
C THR A 150 8.12 12.17 13.14
N LYS A 151 7.72 13.33 13.66
CA LYS A 151 7.28 13.49 15.05
C LYS A 151 5.78 13.19 15.13
N LEU A 152 5.39 12.46 16.15
CA LEU A 152 4.02 12.21 16.51
C LEU A 152 3.83 12.64 17.97
N ASP A 153 3.09 13.71 18.18
CA ASP A 153 2.82 14.24 19.52
C ASP A 153 1.68 13.51 20.23
N ASP A 154 1.38 13.88 21.46
CA ASP A 154 0.33 13.26 22.27
C ASP A 154 -1.07 13.50 21.71
N ASP A 155 -1.26 14.60 21.00
CA ASP A 155 -2.49 14.90 20.26
C ASP A 155 -2.55 14.18 18.90
N MET A 156 -1.58 13.29 18.63
CA MET A 156 -1.44 12.54 17.39
C MET A 156 -1.24 13.38 16.13
N ASN A 157 -0.75 14.63 16.30
CA ASN A 157 -0.35 15.42 15.13
C ASN A 157 0.96 14.89 14.57
N ILE A 158 0.98 14.70 13.26
CA ILE A 158 2.12 14.15 12.54
C ILE A 158 2.83 15.29 11.80
N ALA A 159 4.11 15.48 12.12
CA ALA A 159 4.94 16.47 11.47
C ALA A 159 6.30 15.90 11.03
N ARG A 160 6.68 16.14 9.78
CA ARG A 160 8.01 15.79 9.28
C ARG A 160 9.05 16.71 9.94
N VAL A 161 10.00 16.12 10.65
CA VAL A 161 11.09 16.82 11.34
C VAL A 161 12.29 16.97 10.41
N LEU A 162 12.76 15.84 9.84
CA LEU A 162 13.96 15.74 9.01
C LEU A 162 13.74 14.80 7.83
N ASP A 163 14.57 14.93 6.81
CA ASP A 163 14.80 13.93 5.77
C ASP A 163 16.28 13.94 5.33
N THR A 164 16.69 12.89 4.60
CA THR A 164 18.08 12.72 4.17
C THR A 164 18.42 13.42 2.85
N GLU A 165 17.50 14.22 2.29
CA GLU A 165 17.71 14.91 1.02
C GLU A 165 17.61 16.44 1.15
N THR A 166 16.48 16.95 1.65
CA THR A 166 16.17 18.38 1.62
C THR A 166 16.19 19.03 2.99
N LYS A 167 15.98 18.27 4.05
CA LYS A 167 15.85 18.77 5.42
C LYS A 167 16.72 17.96 6.39
N PHE A 168 18.01 17.89 6.10
CA PHE A 168 18.98 17.18 6.93
C PHE A 168 19.33 17.88 8.25
N GLN A 169 18.93 19.14 8.42
CA GLN A 169 19.03 19.88 9.67
C GLN A 169 17.79 20.74 9.91
N ASN A 170 17.31 20.76 11.13
CA ASN A 170 16.19 21.59 11.56
C ASN A 170 16.36 22.01 13.04
N GLY A 171 16.83 23.23 13.24
CA GLY A 171 17.14 23.74 14.59
C GLY A 171 18.12 22.83 15.32
N ARG A 172 17.66 22.20 16.40
CA ARG A 172 18.45 21.30 17.25
C ARG A 172 18.57 19.87 16.73
N PHE A 173 17.86 19.54 15.65
CA PHE A 173 17.87 18.22 15.04
C PHE A 173 18.78 18.17 13.83
N SER A 174 19.54 17.09 13.68
CA SER A 174 20.24 16.75 12.45
C SER A 174 20.16 15.26 12.15
N ILE A 175 20.26 14.89 10.88
CA ILE A 175 20.19 13.50 10.40
C ILE A 175 21.42 13.18 9.56
N SER A 176 21.93 11.97 9.70
CA SER A 176 22.96 11.38 8.84
C SER A 176 22.62 9.94 8.50
N ASP A 177 22.90 9.55 7.26
CA ASP A 177 22.63 8.22 6.71
C ASP A 177 23.94 7.52 6.35
N ASP A 178 24.29 6.51 7.13
CA ASP A 178 25.39 5.59 6.84
C ASP A 178 24.85 4.43 5.98
N LYS A 179 24.84 4.65 4.66
CA LYS A 179 24.29 3.68 3.70
C LYS A 179 25.05 2.36 3.71
N SER A 180 26.35 2.36 3.97
CA SER A 180 27.15 1.14 4.01
C SER A 180 26.78 0.25 5.19
N ALA A 181 26.56 0.85 6.35
CA ALA A 181 26.12 0.17 7.55
C ALA A 181 24.59 0.02 7.65
N LYS A 182 23.81 0.67 6.77
CA LYS A 182 22.34 0.75 6.79
C LYS A 182 21.81 1.30 8.11
N VAL A 183 22.45 2.36 8.56
CA VAL A 183 22.20 3.00 9.87
C VAL A 183 21.89 4.48 9.69
N LEU A 184 20.71 4.85 10.13
CA LEU A 184 20.28 6.24 10.25
C LEU A 184 20.59 6.75 11.64
N ARG A 185 21.25 7.92 11.74
CA ARG A 185 21.53 8.60 13.02
C ARG A 185 20.85 9.95 13.04
N VAL A 186 20.10 10.19 14.11
CA VAL A 186 19.49 11.49 14.38
C VAL A 186 20.09 12.05 15.66
N ASN A 187 20.70 13.23 15.55
CA ASN A 187 21.22 13.95 16.69
C ASN A 187 20.20 15.01 17.13
N LEU A 188 19.95 15.09 18.41
CA LEU A 188 19.16 16.11 19.05
C LEU A 188 20.01 16.77 20.13
N SER A 189 20.30 18.06 19.97
CA SER A 189 21.03 18.86 20.93
C SER A 189 20.07 19.60 21.85
N ASP A 190 20.50 19.88 23.09
CA ASP A 190 19.73 20.62 24.07
C ASP A 190 18.28 20.10 24.20
N VAL A 191 18.15 18.86 24.63
CA VAL A 191 16.86 18.17 24.81
C VAL A 191 15.95 18.99 25.72
N ARG A 192 14.69 19.13 25.37
CA ARG A 192 13.66 19.85 26.12
C ARG A 192 12.50 18.95 26.44
N GLU A 193 11.72 19.27 27.48
CA GLU A 193 10.51 18.51 27.83
C GLU A 193 9.59 18.26 26.62
N ALA A 194 9.37 19.29 25.78
CA ALA A 194 8.55 19.21 24.58
C ALA A 194 9.08 18.26 23.48
N ASP A 195 10.30 17.73 23.65
CA ASP A 195 10.84 16.68 22.77
C ASP A 195 10.41 15.27 23.21
N GLY A 196 9.77 15.13 24.38
CA GLY A 196 9.29 13.88 24.95
C GLY A 196 8.07 13.32 24.24
N VAL A 197 8.21 12.88 23.00
CA VAL A 197 7.16 12.39 22.11
C VAL A 197 7.62 11.16 21.33
N PHE A 198 6.78 10.68 20.40
CA PHE A 198 7.16 9.61 19.49
C PHE A 198 7.85 10.16 18.24
N TYR A 199 8.90 9.45 17.80
CA TYR A 199 9.60 9.67 16.54
C TYR A 199 9.52 8.41 15.69
N LEU A 200 9.02 8.57 14.46
CA LEU A 200 8.82 7.51 13.49
C LEU A 200 9.91 7.62 12.41
N PHE A 201 10.61 6.52 12.17
CA PHE A 201 11.72 6.44 11.21
C PHE A 201 11.34 5.55 10.06
N GLY A 202 11.25 6.09 8.86
CA GLY A 202 10.78 5.35 7.70
C GLY A 202 11.14 5.95 6.36
N VAL A 203 10.55 5.40 5.33
CA VAL A 203 10.76 5.77 3.93
C VAL A 203 9.44 6.09 3.26
N TRP A 204 9.49 6.96 2.25
CA TRP A 204 8.36 7.26 1.39
C TRP A 204 8.32 6.30 0.20
N ASN A 205 7.14 5.80 -0.09
CA ASN A 205 6.84 4.98 -1.25
C ASN A 205 5.55 5.47 -1.90
N LYS A 206 5.36 5.12 -3.16
CA LYS A 206 4.12 5.40 -3.88
C LYS A 206 3.78 4.21 -4.76
N ASP A 207 2.54 3.76 -4.69
CA ASP A 207 1.97 2.78 -5.61
C ASP A 207 0.57 3.23 -6.02
N GLY A 208 0.32 3.29 -7.33
CA GLY A 208 -0.94 3.76 -7.88
C GLY A 208 -1.33 5.16 -7.40
N SER A 209 -2.53 5.27 -6.86
CA SER A 209 -3.13 6.51 -6.34
C SER A 209 -2.78 6.79 -4.88
N VAL A 210 -2.16 5.86 -4.16
CA VAL A 210 -1.82 5.97 -2.75
C VAL A 210 -0.32 6.11 -2.56
N GLY A 211 0.08 7.21 -1.92
CA GLY A 211 1.43 7.35 -1.38
C GLY A 211 1.47 6.89 0.07
N TYR A 212 2.60 6.34 0.54
CA TYR A 212 2.70 5.90 1.92
C TYR A 212 4.09 6.02 2.50
N TYR A 213 4.14 6.26 3.83
CA TYR A 213 5.34 6.11 4.62
C TYR A 213 5.33 4.75 5.30
N SER A 214 6.40 3.98 5.11
CA SER A 214 6.64 2.75 5.84
C SER A 214 7.65 3.03 6.95
N TYR A 215 7.21 2.95 8.20
CA TYR A 215 8.04 3.21 9.37
C TYR A 215 8.48 1.89 9.99
N CYS A 216 9.78 1.65 9.94
CA CYS A 216 10.41 0.45 10.48
C CYS A 216 10.59 0.54 11.99
N THR A 217 10.88 1.73 12.51
CA THR A 217 11.18 1.94 13.94
C THR A 217 10.38 3.13 14.47
N GLU A 218 9.87 2.97 15.67
CA GLU A 218 9.23 4.01 16.46
C GLU A 218 10.02 4.19 17.75
N ILE A 219 10.42 5.42 18.07
CA ILE A 219 11.13 5.77 19.31
C ILE A 219 10.20 6.62 20.17
N GLN A 220 9.91 6.15 21.36
CA GLN A 220 9.32 6.98 22.41
C GLN A 220 10.45 7.63 23.18
N LEU A 221 10.61 8.95 23.04
CA LEU A 221 11.57 9.71 23.83
C LEU A 221 10.91 10.11 25.17
N HIS A 222 11.50 9.65 26.26
CA HIS A 222 11.08 10.02 27.60
C HIS A 222 12.09 11.05 28.14
N VAL A 223 11.63 12.26 28.41
CA VAL A 223 12.47 13.35 28.91
C VAL A 223 12.21 13.54 30.39
N THR A 224 13.29 13.63 31.18
CA THR A 224 13.25 13.86 32.65
C THR A 224 14.11 15.06 33.06
N ASP A 225 13.72 15.75 34.12
CA ASP A 225 14.36 16.99 34.57
C ASP A 225 15.68 16.78 35.34
N THR A 226 15.89 15.57 35.85
CA THR A 226 17.03 15.33 36.76
C THR A 226 17.78 14.06 36.42
N ILE A 227 19.13 14.16 36.54
CA ILE A 227 19.98 12.99 36.75
C ILE A 227 19.67 12.48 38.17
N GLY A 228 18.51 11.87 38.37
CA GLY A 228 18.22 11.22 39.64
C GLY A 228 19.26 10.13 39.89
N LEU A 229 20.00 10.25 41.01
CA LEU A 229 20.84 9.14 41.49
C LEU A 229 19.97 7.90 41.56
N SER A 230 20.15 7.02 40.61
CA SER A 230 19.45 5.72 40.58
C SER A 230 19.89 4.93 41.80
N THR A 231 19.05 4.88 42.80
CA THR A 231 19.10 3.81 43.81
C THR A 231 18.86 2.50 43.10
N SER A 232 19.89 1.70 43.00
CA SER A 232 19.90 0.34 42.42
C SER A 232 18.74 -0.48 42.99
N ILE A 233 17.73 -0.71 42.19
CA ILE A 233 16.75 -1.77 42.43
C ILE A 233 17.17 -2.96 41.56
N GLN A 234 17.67 -3.96 42.23
CA GLN A 234 18.08 -5.25 41.69
C GLN A 234 16.87 -5.97 41.05
N PRO A 235 16.96 -6.46 39.83
CA PRO A 235 15.85 -7.22 39.25
C PRO A 235 15.72 -8.58 39.87
N THR A 236 14.57 -8.88 40.45
CA THR A 236 14.18 -10.21 40.88
C THR A 236 13.85 -11.04 39.63
N THR A 237 14.65 -12.06 39.40
CA THR A 237 14.47 -13.09 38.36
C THR A 237 13.25 -13.93 38.69
N THR A 238 12.20 -13.84 37.85
CA THR A 238 11.11 -14.83 37.89
C THR A 238 11.19 -15.66 36.63
N THR A 239 11.57 -16.90 36.81
CA THR A 239 11.59 -18.01 35.83
C THR A 239 10.14 -18.40 35.57
N GLY A 240 9.68 -18.30 34.31
CA GLY A 240 8.35 -18.75 33.87
C GLY A 240 8.44 -19.51 32.55
N THR A 241 8.10 -20.74 32.65
CA THR A 241 8.15 -21.91 31.79
C THR A 241 7.55 -21.75 30.41
N ASP A 242 8.21 -22.33 29.40
CA ASP A 242 7.76 -22.55 28.02
C ASP A 242 6.42 -23.29 27.95
N MET A 243 5.53 -22.82 27.07
CA MET A 243 4.51 -23.66 26.45
C MET A 243 4.46 -23.38 24.95
N THR A 244 5.07 -24.32 24.23
CA THR A 244 4.98 -24.45 22.77
C THR A 244 3.58 -24.95 22.40
N THR A 245 2.79 -24.14 21.69
CA THR A 245 1.60 -24.64 21.01
C THR A 245 1.73 -24.29 19.52
N SER A 246 2.02 -25.33 18.75
CA SER A 246 2.00 -25.33 17.28
C SER A 246 0.53 -25.29 16.82
N ALA A 247 0.10 -24.19 16.21
CA ALA A 247 -1.17 -24.11 15.53
C ALA A 247 -0.96 -24.17 14.01
N ALA A 248 -1.55 -25.16 13.38
CA ALA A 248 -1.57 -25.38 11.95
C ALA A 248 -2.20 -24.20 11.23
N LEU A 249 -1.50 -23.67 10.22
CA LEU A 249 -1.98 -22.65 9.30
C LEU A 249 -2.99 -23.27 8.34
N THR A 250 -4.26 -22.97 8.52
CA THR A 250 -5.29 -23.17 7.50
C THR A 250 -5.22 -21.97 6.54
N GLU A 251 -4.82 -22.23 5.31
CA GLU A 251 -4.83 -21.22 4.23
C GLU A 251 -6.27 -20.84 3.92
N THR A 252 -6.63 -19.57 4.22
CA THR A 252 -7.88 -18.96 3.74
C THR A 252 -7.62 -18.31 2.39
N PRO A 253 -8.55 -18.38 1.42
CA PRO A 253 -8.35 -17.76 0.12
C PRO A 253 -8.32 -16.24 0.26
N PHE A 254 -7.19 -15.66 -0.11
CA PHE A 254 -6.98 -14.21 -0.13
C PHE A 254 -7.79 -13.58 -1.27
N ALA A 255 -8.50 -12.49 -0.98
CA ALA A 255 -8.97 -11.59 -2.02
C ALA A 255 -7.75 -10.96 -2.69
N VAL A 256 -7.43 -11.43 -3.90
CA VAL A 256 -6.25 -10.98 -4.64
C VAL A 256 -6.54 -9.65 -5.31
N CYS A 257 -5.87 -8.60 -4.89
CA CYS A 257 -5.77 -7.37 -5.67
C CYS A 257 -4.94 -7.67 -6.93
N PHE A 258 -5.57 -7.71 -8.09
CA PHE A 258 -4.85 -7.89 -9.35
C PHE A 258 -4.13 -6.60 -9.74
N SER A 259 -2.83 -6.68 -9.95
CA SER A 259 -2.04 -5.57 -10.50
C SER A 259 -2.60 -5.17 -11.86
N SER A 260 -2.77 -3.86 -12.09
CA SER A 260 -3.26 -3.29 -13.36
C SER A 260 -2.51 -3.81 -14.58
N SER A 261 -1.23 -4.11 -14.45
CA SER A 261 -0.41 -4.65 -15.53
C SER A 261 -0.87 -6.03 -16.02
N ALA A 262 -1.29 -6.93 -15.12
CA ALA A 262 -1.76 -8.27 -15.49
C ALA A 262 -3.09 -8.19 -16.24
N ILE A 263 -3.97 -7.27 -15.88
CA ILE A 263 -5.27 -7.05 -16.54
C ILE A 263 -5.04 -6.49 -17.96
N ILE A 264 -4.17 -5.50 -18.12
CA ILE A 264 -3.85 -4.91 -19.43
C ILE A 264 -3.27 -5.96 -20.35
N ILE A 265 -2.34 -6.81 -19.89
CA ILE A 265 -1.75 -7.89 -20.70
C ILE A 265 -2.82 -8.89 -21.12
N SER A 266 -3.71 -9.32 -20.22
CA SER A 266 -4.78 -10.28 -20.53
C SER A 266 -5.78 -9.72 -21.56
N VAL A 267 -6.16 -8.45 -21.44
CA VAL A 267 -7.04 -7.77 -22.40
C VAL A 267 -6.37 -7.65 -23.77
N CYS A 268 -5.09 -7.26 -23.82
CA CYS A 268 -4.35 -7.17 -25.09
C CYS A 268 -4.25 -8.54 -25.78
N VAL A 269 -4.00 -9.62 -25.05
CA VAL A 269 -3.96 -10.98 -25.59
C VAL A 269 -5.32 -11.41 -26.12
N CYS A 270 -6.41 -11.16 -25.40
CA CYS A 270 -7.76 -11.48 -25.84
C CYS A 270 -8.14 -10.72 -27.11
N VAL A 271 -7.83 -9.42 -27.21
CA VAL A 271 -8.10 -8.60 -28.41
C VAL A 271 -7.29 -9.13 -29.60
N ALA A 272 -6.02 -9.46 -29.40
CA ALA A 272 -5.17 -10.04 -30.46
C ALA A 272 -5.74 -11.37 -30.98
N LEU A 273 -6.20 -12.26 -30.10
CA LEU A 273 -6.80 -13.54 -30.48
C LEU A 273 -8.12 -13.36 -31.26
N LEU A 274 -8.93 -12.36 -30.86
CA LEU A 274 -10.18 -12.07 -31.61
C LEU A 274 -9.90 -11.48 -32.99
N LEU A 275 -8.87 -10.64 -33.14
CA LEU A 275 -8.46 -10.11 -34.44
C LEU A 275 -7.92 -11.22 -35.34
N ILE A 276 -7.07 -12.12 -34.81
CA ILE A 276 -6.54 -13.27 -35.57
C ILE A 276 -7.70 -14.21 -36.01
N GLY A 277 -8.63 -14.54 -35.11
CA GLY A 277 -9.81 -15.37 -35.41
C GLY A 277 -10.72 -14.72 -36.45
N GLY A 278 -10.98 -13.41 -36.35
CA GLY A 278 -11.77 -12.66 -37.33
C GLY A 278 -11.12 -12.63 -38.71
N PHE A 279 -9.80 -12.48 -38.78
CA PHE A 279 -9.03 -12.49 -40.01
C PHE A 279 -9.04 -13.89 -40.67
N ALA A 280 -8.87 -14.94 -39.85
CA ALA A 280 -8.94 -16.34 -40.34
C ALA A 280 -10.32 -16.67 -40.91
N LEU A 281 -11.41 -16.25 -40.27
CA LEU A 281 -12.78 -16.43 -40.77
C LEU A 281 -13.02 -15.63 -42.06
N MET A 282 -12.46 -14.43 -42.18
CA MET A 282 -12.57 -13.61 -43.38
C MET A 282 -11.84 -14.29 -44.56
N ILE A 283 -10.63 -14.81 -44.34
CA ILE A 283 -9.88 -15.56 -45.36
C ILE A 283 -10.62 -16.86 -45.75
N TYR A 284 -11.18 -17.56 -44.79
CA TYR A 284 -11.97 -18.78 -45.04
C TYR A 284 -13.19 -18.45 -45.91
N LYS A 285 -13.97 -17.42 -45.62
CA LYS A 285 -15.11 -16.97 -46.44
C LYS A 285 -14.68 -16.56 -47.84
N LEU A 286 -13.57 -15.83 -47.97
CA LEU A 286 -13.05 -15.41 -49.28
C LEU A 286 -12.59 -16.62 -50.12
N ARG A 287 -11.94 -17.61 -49.49
CA ARG A 287 -11.56 -18.86 -50.19
C ARG A 287 -12.78 -19.67 -50.58
N HIS A 288 -13.77 -19.78 -49.72
CA HIS A 288 -15.00 -20.54 -50.02
C HIS A 288 -15.83 -19.90 -51.14
N LYS A 289 -15.86 -18.56 -51.24
CA LYS A 289 -16.47 -17.84 -52.39
C LYS A 289 -15.75 -18.14 -53.70
N ARG A 290 -14.41 -18.20 -53.70
CA ARG A 290 -13.62 -18.51 -54.90
C ARG A 290 -13.83 -19.95 -55.41
N THR A 291 -14.21 -20.88 -54.52
CA THR A 291 -14.44 -22.29 -54.91
C THR A 291 -15.83 -22.51 -55.54
N GLN A 292 -16.79 -21.60 -55.35
CA GLN A 292 -18.11 -21.69 -55.96
C GLN A 292 -18.20 -21.10 -57.37
N ASP A 293 -17.21 -20.29 -57.79
CA ASP A 293 -17.20 -19.68 -59.15
C ASP A 293 -16.51 -20.54 -60.22
N TYR A 294 -16.06 -21.74 -59.87
CA TYR A 294 -15.48 -22.69 -60.84
C TYR A 294 -16.42 -23.88 -61.09
N THR A 295 -17.57 -23.66 -61.81
CA THR A 295 -18.30 -24.68 -62.47
C THR A 295 -18.02 -24.55 -63.99
N PRO A 296 -17.32 -25.49 -64.61
CA PRO A 296 -17.13 -25.45 -66.08
C PRO A 296 -18.46 -25.78 -66.79
N SER A 297 -18.99 -24.81 -67.51
CA SER A 297 -20.13 -24.98 -68.39
C SER A 297 -19.67 -25.74 -69.61
N SER A 298 -19.95 -27.06 -69.67
CA SER A 298 -19.81 -27.87 -70.86
C SER A 298 -21.03 -27.66 -71.77
N LYS A 299 -20.92 -26.78 -72.78
CA LYS A 299 -21.86 -26.72 -73.89
C LYS A 299 -21.54 -27.84 -74.87
N CYS A 300 -22.37 -28.87 -74.90
CA CYS A 300 -22.49 -29.77 -76.05
C CYS A 300 -23.00 -28.99 -77.25
N LYS A 301 -22.24 -29.00 -78.35
CA LYS A 301 -22.73 -28.60 -79.68
C LYS A 301 -23.32 -29.81 -80.32
N ASP A 302 -24.67 -29.84 -80.55
CA ASP A 302 -25.34 -30.74 -81.47
C ASP A 302 -25.05 -30.31 -82.89
N ASN A 303 -24.34 -31.18 -83.68
CA ASN A 303 -24.25 -31.11 -85.13
C ASN A 303 -25.43 -31.82 -85.73
N LYS A 304 -26.33 -31.10 -86.38
CA LYS A 304 -27.32 -31.70 -87.31
C LYS A 304 -26.67 -31.89 -88.72
N PRO A 305 -26.82 -33.02 -89.33
CA PRO A 305 -26.41 -33.20 -90.72
C PRO A 305 -27.40 -32.58 -91.68
N VAL A 306 -26.84 -31.88 -92.69
CA VAL A 306 -27.57 -31.34 -93.83
C VAL A 306 -27.81 -32.53 -94.80
N SER A 307 -29.08 -32.76 -95.15
CA SER A 307 -29.49 -33.62 -96.26
C SER A 307 -29.86 -32.81 -97.49
N TYR A 308 -29.23 -33.08 -98.62
CA TYR A 308 -29.60 -32.58 -99.93
C TYR A 308 -30.77 -33.37 -100.47
N PHE A 309 -31.86 -32.69 -100.88
CA PHE A 309 -32.59 -32.69 -102.15
C PHE A 309 -33.64 -31.59 -102.04
#